data_89990fc170ebe644065fb8d16877589e
#
_entry.id   89990fc170ebe644065fb8d16877589e
#
_cell.length_a   1.000
_cell.length_b   1.000
_cell.length_c   1.000
_cell.angle_alpha   90.00
_cell.angle_beta   90.00
_cell.angle_gamma   90.00
#
_symmetry.space_group_name_H-M   'P 1'
#
loop_
_entity.id
_entity.type
_entity.pdbx_description
1 polymer ?
#
loop_
_entity_poly.entity_id
_entity_poly.type
_entity_poly.pdbx_seq_one_letter_code
_entity_poly.pdbx_strand_id
1 'polypeptide(L)'
;MFLHVTEARHIADHRVDVSFNDGTSAEIDLSDSLDGPIFEPLRDVAYFKSFSIIGHTLAWPNGADFAPEYLQSLATVPTST
;
A
#
# COMPACT_ATOMS: atom_id res chain seq x y z
N MET A 1 13.67 7.34 -13.97
CA MET A 1 13.27 7.62 -12.57
C MET A 1 12.53 6.42 -12.00
N PHE A 2 12.89 6.03 -10.79
CA PHE A 2 12.21 4.90 -10.15
C PHE A 2 10.86 5.33 -9.58
N LEU A 3 9.90 4.42 -9.62
CA LEU A 3 8.59 4.67 -9.02
C LEU A 3 8.70 4.62 -7.50
N HIS A 4 8.18 5.66 -6.83
CA HIS A 4 8.17 5.75 -5.37
C HIS A 4 6.77 6.06 -4.90
N VAL A 5 6.41 5.55 -3.72
CA VAL A 5 5.20 5.98 -3.01
C VAL A 5 5.56 7.27 -2.26
N THR A 6 4.80 8.34 -2.49
CA THR A 6 5.03 9.62 -1.83
C THR A 6 4.09 9.86 -0.66
N GLU A 7 2.87 9.30 -0.74
CA GLU A 7 1.89 9.40 0.33
C GLU A 7 1.02 8.17 0.34
N ALA A 8 0.47 7.84 1.52
CA ALA A 8 -0.49 6.77 1.66
C ALA A 8 -1.43 7.09 2.80
N ARG A 9 -2.70 6.74 2.64
CA ARG A 9 -3.72 7.00 3.65
C ARG A 9 -4.67 5.82 3.72
N HIS A 10 -4.96 5.36 4.93
CA HIS A 10 -5.94 4.30 5.14
C HIS A 10 -7.35 4.84 4.87
N ILE A 11 -8.12 4.10 4.07
CA ILE A 11 -9.50 4.47 3.74
C ILE A 11 -10.45 3.66 4.60
N ALA A 12 -10.45 2.34 4.44
CA ALA A 12 -11.33 1.42 5.17
C ALA A 12 -10.78 0.01 5.01
N ASP A 13 -10.95 -0.83 6.01
CA ASP A 13 -10.54 -2.24 5.96
C ASP A 13 -9.09 -2.38 5.47
N HIS A 14 -8.86 -3.04 4.34
CA HIS A 14 -7.52 -3.21 3.75
C HIS A 14 -7.34 -2.36 2.50
N ARG A 15 -8.06 -1.26 2.40
CA ARG A 15 -7.96 -0.33 1.28
C ARG A 15 -7.19 0.91 1.70
N VAL A 16 -6.31 1.34 0.82
CA VAL A 16 -5.47 2.53 1.03
C VAL A 16 -5.50 3.39 -0.23
N ASP A 17 -5.38 4.69 -0.02
CA ASP A 17 -5.19 5.64 -1.10
C ASP A 17 -3.69 5.92 -1.16
N VAL A 18 -3.08 5.63 -2.30
CA VAL A 18 -1.63 5.71 -2.45
C VAL A 18 -1.29 6.68 -3.58
N SER A 19 -0.39 7.59 -3.30
CA SER A 19 0.13 8.52 -4.31
C SER A 19 1.57 8.16 -4.66
N PHE A 20 1.91 8.35 -5.93
CA PHE A 20 3.21 7.99 -6.46
C PHE A 20 3.93 9.24 -6.98
N ASN A 21 5.26 9.13 -7.12
CA ASN A 21 6.10 10.24 -7.56
C ASN A 21 5.93 10.59 -9.04
N ASP A 22 5.23 9.78 -9.80
CA ASP A 22 4.93 10.08 -11.20
C ASP A 22 3.65 10.92 -11.37
N GLY A 23 3.07 11.37 -10.25
CA GLY A 23 1.87 12.18 -10.27
C GLY A 23 0.56 11.41 -10.24
N THR A 24 0.62 10.09 -10.22
CA THR A 24 -0.59 9.26 -10.16
C THR A 24 -0.95 8.95 -8.71
N SER A 25 -2.23 8.71 -8.49
CA SER A 25 -2.72 8.20 -7.21
C SER A 25 -3.89 7.27 -7.47
N ALA A 26 -4.12 6.33 -6.56
CA ALA A 26 -5.17 5.34 -6.75
C ALA A 26 -5.58 4.73 -5.42
N GLU A 27 -6.81 4.24 -5.37
CA GLU A 27 -7.27 3.42 -4.28
C GLU A 27 -6.86 1.98 -4.56
N ILE A 28 -6.27 1.33 -3.56
CA ILE A 28 -5.73 -0.02 -3.69
C ILE A 28 -6.31 -0.89 -2.59
N ASP A 29 -6.85 -2.04 -2.96
CA ASP A 29 -7.34 -3.05 -2.01
C ASP A 29 -6.28 -4.13 -1.89
N LEU A 30 -5.71 -4.27 -0.69
CA LEU A 30 -4.65 -5.23 -0.42
C LEU A 30 -5.17 -6.51 0.24
N SER A 31 -6.49 -6.67 0.39
CA SER A 31 -7.05 -7.82 1.09
C SER A 31 -6.65 -9.16 0.47
N ASP A 32 -6.51 -9.22 -0.85
CA ASP A 32 -6.12 -10.45 -1.56
C ASP A 32 -4.60 -10.62 -1.67
N SER A 33 -3.83 -9.69 -1.14
CA SER A 33 -2.37 -9.70 -1.24
C SER A 33 -1.70 -10.09 0.06
N LEU A 34 -2.48 -10.45 1.09
CA LEU A 34 -1.96 -10.72 2.43
C LEU A 34 -1.72 -12.21 2.65
N ASP A 35 -1.03 -12.83 1.70
CA ASP A 35 -0.65 -14.23 1.77
C ASP A 35 0.75 -14.37 2.35
N GLY A 36 0.99 -15.47 3.03
CA GLY A 36 2.30 -15.79 3.58
C GLY A 36 2.45 -15.28 5.01
N PRO A 37 3.43 -15.86 5.74
CA PRO A 37 3.56 -15.61 7.19
C PRO A 37 3.83 -14.14 7.54
N ILE A 38 4.60 -13.44 6.71
CA ILE A 38 4.98 -12.06 7.02
C ILE A 38 3.78 -11.11 6.87
N PHE A 39 2.81 -11.46 6.03
CA PHE A 39 1.64 -10.61 5.80
C PHE A 39 0.45 -11.01 6.67
N GLU A 40 0.53 -12.12 7.38
CA GLU A 40 -0.58 -12.59 8.20
C GLU A 40 -1.03 -11.57 9.25
N PRO A 41 -0.12 -10.89 10.00
CA PRO A 41 -0.54 -9.86 10.94
C PRO A 41 -1.30 -8.71 10.30
N LEU A 42 -1.07 -8.44 9.02
CA LEU A 42 -1.72 -7.35 8.31
C LEU A 42 -3.19 -7.63 8.04
N ARG A 43 -3.63 -8.87 8.21
CA ARG A 43 -5.05 -9.20 8.09
C ARG A 43 -5.87 -8.55 9.20
N ASP A 44 -5.24 -8.26 10.34
CA ASP A 44 -5.86 -7.45 11.38
C ASP A 44 -5.83 -5.99 10.93
N VAL A 45 -6.99 -5.37 10.77
CA VAL A 45 -7.11 -3.99 10.29
C VAL A 45 -6.35 -3.03 11.21
N ALA A 46 -6.37 -3.25 12.53
CA ALA A 46 -5.66 -2.38 13.46
C ALA A 46 -4.16 -2.40 13.20
N TYR A 47 -3.58 -3.55 12.91
CA TYR A 47 -2.17 -3.65 12.56
C TYR A 47 -1.92 -3.10 11.16
N PHE A 48 -2.82 -3.38 10.22
CA PHE A 48 -2.71 -2.90 8.84
C PHE A 48 -2.57 -1.38 8.80
N LYS A 49 -3.30 -0.68 9.64
CA LYS A 49 -3.28 0.80 9.68
C LYS A 49 -1.94 1.36 10.19
N SER A 50 -1.07 0.52 10.74
CA SER A 50 0.20 0.98 11.30
C SER A 50 1.31 1.18 10.26
N PHE A 51 0.97 1.08 8.96
CA PHE A 51 1.95 1.25 7.90
C PHE A 51 2.60 2.62 7.94
N SER A 52 3.79 2.70 7.35
CA SER A 52 4.49 3.96 7.14
C SER A 52 5.21 3.87 5.80
N ILE A 53 5.76 4.97 5.35
CA ILE A 53 6.54 4.98 4.11
C ILE A 53 8.01 4.88 4.48
N ILE A 54 8.59 3.72 4.17
CA ILE A 54 9.99 3.43 4.46
C ILE A 54 10.61 2.92 3.17
N GLY A 55 11.77 3.45 2.81
CA GLY A 55 12.43 3.04 1.59
C GLY A 55 11.59 3.34 0.35
N HIS A 56 10.82 4.42 0.39
CA HIS A 56 10.01 4.91 -0.72
C HIS A 56 8.81 4.01 -1.05
N THR A 57 8.35 3.20 -0.11
CA THR A 57 7.18 2.36 -0.30
C THR A 57 6.44 2.11 1.02
N LEU A 58 5.28 1.48 0.93
CA LEU A 58 4.54 1.07 2.12
C LEU A 58 5.28 -0.04 2.85
N ALA A 59 5.44 0.13 4.15
CA ALA A 59 6.07 -0.87 5.01
C ALA A 59 5.38 -0.92 6.36
N TRP A 60 5.57 -2.03 7.06
CA TRP A 60 4.98 -2.27 8.38
C TRP A 60 6.06 -2.59 9.40
N PRO A 61 5.76 -2.43 10.69
CA PRO A 61 6.77 -2.63 11.74
C PRO A 61 7.39 -4.02 11.77
N ASN A 62 6.68 -5.05 11.26
CA ASN A 62 7.20 -6.41 11.24
C ASN A 62 8.14 -6.69 10.05
N GLY A 63 8.45 -5.67 9.24
CA GLY A 63 9.31 -5.83 8.08
C GLY A 63 8.59 -6.14 6.79
N ALA A 64 7.27 -6.29 6.81
CA ALA A 64 6.51 -6.49 5.59
C ALA A 64 6.51 -5.20 4.76
N ASP A 65 6.58 -5.36 3.43
CA ASP A 65 6.50 -4.22 2.52
C ASP A 65 5.97 -4.68 1.16
N PHE A 66 5.58 -3.70 0.33
CA PHE A 66 5.17 -3.94 -1.04
C PHE A 66 5.95 -3.00 -1.95
N ALA A 67 6.44 -3.52 -3.08
CA ALA A 67 7.12 -2.68 -4.06
C ALA A 67 6.14 -1.66 -4.66
N PRO A 68 6.59 -0.44 -4.96
CA PRO A 68 5.70 0.57 -5.56
C PRO A 68 5.06 0.09 -6.86
N GLU A 69 5.82 -0.62 -7.70
CA GLU A 69 5.30 -1.16 -8.96
C GLU A 69 4.17 -2.15 -8.71
N TYR A 70 4.31 -2.97 -7.69
CA TYR A 70 3.27 -3.92 -7.33
C TYR A 70 2.00 -3.20 -6.89
N LEU A 71 2.14 -2.18 -6.03
CA LEU A 71 1.01 -1.38 -5.58
C LEU A 71 0.32 -0.70 -6.75
N GLN A 72 1.08 -0.16 -7.69
CA GLN A 72 0.49 0.49 -8.85
C GLN A 72 -0.26 -0.51 -9.72
N SER A 73 0.23 -1.75 -9.81
CA SER A 73 -0.45 -2.80 -10.59
C SER A 73 -1.78 -3.21 -9.98
N LEU A 74 -1.97 -2.99 -8.69
CA LEU A 74 -3.22 -3.31 -8.00
C LEU A 74 -4.22 -2.16 -8.01
N ALA A 75 -3.87 -1.03 -8.60
CA ALA A 75 -4.74 0.14 -8.63
C ALA A 75 -6.03 -0.21 -9.36
N THR A 76 -7.14 -0.22 -8.63
CA THR A 76 -8.44 -0.58 -9.18
C THR A 76 -9.24 0.63 -9.57
N VAL A 77 -9.04 1.76 -8.86
CA VAL A 77 -9.79 2.99 -9.12
C VAL A 77 -8.80 4.14 -9.11
N PRO A 78 -8.45 4.69 -10.29
CA PRO A 78 -7.64 5.90 -10.34
C PRO A 78 -8.40 7.05 -9.69
N THR A 79 -7.73 7.76 -8.79
CA THR A 79 -8.37 8.90 -8.12
C THR A 79 -8.34 10.16 -8.96
N SER A 80 -7.53 10.18 -10.00
CA SER A 80 -7.42 11.30 -10.93
C SER A 80 -8.12 10.92 -12.24
N THR A 81 -9.38 11.10 -12.32
CA THR A 81 -10.12 10.87 -13.56
C THR A 81 -10.54 12.16 -14.19
#